data_f4ee4c2a90ff83c4b59512b5588c0e05
#
_entry.id   f4ee4c2a90ff83c4b59512b5588c0e05
#
_cell.length_a   1.000
_cell.length_b   1.000
_cell.length_c   1.000
_cell.angle_alpha   90.00
_cell.angle_beta   90.00
_cell.angle_gamma   90.00
#
_symmetry.space_group_name_H-M   'P 1'
#
loop_
_entity.id
_entity.type
_entity.pdbx_description
1 polymer ?
#
loop_
_entity_poly.entity_id
_entity_poly.type
_entity_poly.pdbx_seq_one_letter_code
_entity_poly.pdbx_strand_id
1 'polypeptide(L)'
;MAIVLLLIGTALLFSLQTAGADDAVSVDEAADLAQDLTNPLADLMTIPIQMNYDQDIGAGNKGERLRTNIQPVIPFHLAEDWNLISRTIVPVIDQDDIFPGEGSQFGLGDTSLSLFLSPKKPTASGLLWGAGPIFLLPTATDSLLGGKKWGVGPAAVVLTMRGPWTLGALANHVWSVAGDSDRPDISSTFIQPFAAYTWPNAWTLSVQSESDYNWETEKWSIPVNAALAKLVYFGKLPVSLQAGVGYWLESPATGPEGWRFRFQVNFVLPNLFSGK
;
A
#
# COMPACT_ATOMS: atom_id res chain seq x y z
N MET A 1 2.60 -20.34 15.37
CA MET A 1 1.88 -20.61 14.10
C MET A 1 0.39 -20.98 14.23
N ALA A 2 -0.10 -21.62 15.29
CA ALA A 2 -1.52 -22.03 15.42
C ALA A 2 -2.50 -20.93 15.89
N ILE A 3 -2.05 -19.83 16.49
CA ILE A 3 -2.91 -18.81 17.12
C ILE A 3 -3.35 -17.71 16.13
N VAL A 4 -2.56 -17.43 15.11
CA VAL A 4 -2.86 -16.36 14.12
C VAL A 4 -3.93 -16.81 13.11
N LEU A 5 -3.98 -18.10 12.77
CA LEU A 5 -4.97 -18.66 11.84
C LEU A 5 -6.39 -18.78 12.43
N LEU A 6 -6.52 -18.82 13.76
CA LEU A 6 -7.82 -18.97 14.44
C LEU A 6 -8.60 -17.64 14.54
N LEU A 7 -7.93 -16.49 14.44
CA LEU A 7 -8.57 -15.16 14.49
C LEU A 7 -9.17 -14.71 13.15
N ILE A 8 -8.77 -15.32 12.03
CA ILE A 8 -9.29 -14.97 10.70
C ILE A 8 -10.64 -15.66 10.40
N GLY A 9 -10.92 -16.81 11.03
CA GLY A 9 -12.13 -17.58 10.76
C GLY A 9 -13.40 -17.10 11.47
N THR A 10 -13.29 -16.32 12.54
CA THR A 10 -14.44 -15.91 13.36
C THR A 10 -14.96 -14.49 13.10
N ALA A 11 -14.21 -13.65 12.36
CA ALA A 11 -14.61 -12.27 12.09
C ALA A 11 -15.63 -12.10 10.96
N LEU A 12 -15.95 -13.16 10.21
CA LEU A 12 -16.85 -13.10 9.04
C LEU A 12 -18.34 -13.36 9.36
N LEU A 13 -18.69 -13.62 10.64
CA LEU A 13 -20.07 -13.94 11.06
C LEU A 13 -20.69 -12.94 12.04
N PHE A 14 -20.18 -11.70 12.10
CA PHE A 14 -20.92 -10.66 12.82
C PHE A 14 -22.15 -10.23 12.01
N SER A 15 -23.32 -10.69 12.44
CA SER A 15 -24.62 -10.17 12.02
C SER A 15 -24.68 -8.67 12.29
N LEU A 16 -24.76 -7.87 11.23
CA LEU A 16 -25.06 -6.43 11.28
C LEU A 16 -26.41 -6.23 11.97
N GLN A 17 -26.39 -5.81 13.22
CA GLN A 17 -27.56 -5.21 13.84
C GLN A 17 -27.70 -3.78 13.31
N THR A 18 -28.85 -3.52 12.71
CA THR A 18 -29.25 -2.25 12.13
C THR A 18 -29.21 -1.11 13.15
N ALA A 19 -28.36 -0.11 12.91
CA ALA A 19 -28.47 1.20 13.52
C ALA A 19 -29.74 1.89 13.02
N GLY A 20 -30.32 2.76 13.86
CA GLY A 20 -31.61 3.40 13.60
C GLY A 20 -31.67 4.19 12.29
N ALA A 21 -32.86 4.32 11.74
CA ALA A 21 -33.18 4.70 10.36
C ALA A 21 -32.83 6.16 9.94
N ASP A 22 -32.23 7.00 10.78
CA ASP A 22 -32.04 8.43 10.48
C ASP A 22 -30.58 8.82 10.06
N ASP A 23 -29.61 7.88 10.08
CA ASP A 23 -28.21 8.14 9.70
C ASP A 23 -27.64 7.02 8.80
N ALA A 24 -28.45 6.24 8.11
CA ALA A 24 -27.96 5.16 7.24
C ALA A 24 -27.37 5.74 5.95
N VAL A 25 -26.06 5.60 5.76
CA VAL A 25 -25.39 5.91 4.49
C VAL A 25 -26.05 5.13 3.36
N SER A 26 -26.37 5.79 2.25
CA SER A 26 -27.00 5.13 1.10
C SER A 26 -26.05 4.10 0.48
N VAL A 27 -26.63 3.11 -0.20
CA VAL A 27 -25.86 2.06 -0.88
C VAL A 27 -24.96 2.70 -1.96
N ASP A 28 -25.45 3.70 -2.66
CA ASP A 28 -24.71 4.41 -3.72
C ASP A 28 -23.54 5.21 -3.14
N GLU A 29 -23.74 5.95 -2.04
CA GLU A 29 -22.66 6.67 -1.35
C GLU A 29 -21.56 5.72 -0.84
N ALA A 30 -21.96 4.55 -0.34
CA ALA A 30 -20.99 3.54 0.09
C ALA A 30 -20.21 2.94 -1.09
N ALA A 31 -20.85 2.75 -2.25
CA ALA A 31 -20.19 2.27 -3.45
C ALA A 31 -19.24 3.32 -4.01
N ASP A 32 -19.64 4.59 -4.08
CA ASP A 32 -18.81 5.70 -4.54
C ASP A 32 -17.56 5.84 -3.64
N LEU A 33 -17.73 5.84 -2.32
CA LEU A 33 -16.61 5.89 -1.39
C LEU A 33 -15.68 4.66 -1.53
N ALA A 34 -16.24 3.46 -1.72
CA ALA A 34 -15.44 2.25 -1.95
C ALA A 34 -14.64 2.34 -3.25
N GLN A 35 -15.19 2.97 -4.29
CA GLN A 35 -14.47 3.24 -5.54
C GLN A 35 -13.41 4.31 -5.36
N ASP A 36 -13.70 5.40 -4.66
CA ASP A 36 -12.72 6.47 -4.38
C ASP A 36 -11.51 5.94 -3.60
N LEU A 37 -11.69 4.94 -2.73
CA LEU A 37 -10.59 4.28 -2.03
C LEU A 37 -9.63 3.51 -2.95
N THR A 38 -10.00 3.27 -4.20
CA THR A 38 -9.09 2.69 -5.22
C THR A 38 -8.25 3.74 -5.94
N ASN A 39 -8.54 5.03 -5.72
CA ASN A 39 -7.84 6.16 -6.31
C ASN A 39 -6.77 6.71 -5.34
N PRO A 40 -5.47 6.53 -5.60
CA PRO A 40 -4.42 7.06 -4.73
C PRO A 40 -4.29 8.59 -4.71
N LEU A 41 -5.05 9.28 -5.58
CA LEU A 41 -5.12 10.75 -5.67
C LEU A 41 -6.46 11.30 -5.15
N ALA A 42 -7.31 10.47 -4.55
CA ALA A 42 -8.58 10.91 -3.98
C ALA A 42 -8.37 11.98 -2.89
N ASP A 43 -9.32 12.89 -2.79
CA ASP A 43 -9.35 13.91 -1.72
C ASP A 43 -9.87 13.30 -0.41
N LEU A 44 -9.29 12.17 -0.03
CA LEU A 44 -9.64 11.39 1.15
C LEU A 44 -8.41 11.23 2.06
N MET A 45 -8.56 11.59 3.32
CA MET A 45 -7.58 11.22 4.34
C MET A 45 -7.79 9.77 4.73
N THR A 46 -6.79 8.93 4.50
CA THR A 46 -6.87 7.49 4.81
C THR A 46 -5.64 6.99 5.54
N ILE A 47 -5.82 5.94 6.35
CA ILE A 47 -4.73 5.25 7.02
C ILE A 47 -4.87 3.74 6.74
N PRO A 48 -4.36 3.25 5.61
CA PRO A 48 -4.23 1.82 5.36
C PRO A 48 -3.19 1.19 6.30
N ILE A 49 -3.58 0.10 6.95
CA ILE A 49 -2.68 -0.82 7.66
C ILE A 49 -2.69 -2.11 6.87
N GLN A 50 -1.62 -2.33 6.10
CA GLN A 50 -1.51 -3.45 5.16
C GLN A 50 -0.47 -4.46 5.67
N MET A 51 -0.91 -5.67 5.93
CA MET A 51 -0.10 -6.80 6.32
C MET A 51 0.17 -7.70 5.11
N ASN A 52 1.44 -8.00 4.85
CA ASN A 52 1.87 -8.96 3.83
C ASN A 52 2.72 -10.03 4.51
N TYR A 53 2.30 -11.28 4.37
CA TYR A 53 3.06 -12.43 4.81
C TYR A 53 3.70 -13.12 3.61
N ASP A 54 5.01 -13.18 3.62
CA ASP A 54 5.86 -13.84 2.63
C ASP A 54 6.60 -15.01 3.27
N GLN A 55 6.80 -16.06 2.51
CA GLN A 55 7.50 -17.28 2.93
C GLN A 55 8.57 -17.66 1.91
N ASP A 56 9.31 -18.72 2.21
CA ASP A 56 10.37 -19.28 1.35
C ASP A 56 11.43 -18.23 0.99
N ILE A 57 11.91 -17.47 2.01
CA ILE A 57 12.89 -16.40 1.87
C ILE A 57 14.28 -16.90 2.30
N GLY A 58 15.34 -16.29 1.73
CA GLY A 58 16.72 -16.56 2.10
C GLY A 58 17.33 -17.74 1.38
N ALA A 59 18.64 -17.97 1.60
CA ALA A 59 19.42 -18.96 0.88
C ALA A 59 18.95 -20.43 1.08
N GLY A 60 18.18 -20.69 2.10
CA GLY A 60 17.63 -22.04 2.43
C GLY A 60 16.15 -22.18 2.16
N ASN A 61 15.48 -21.17 1.64
CA ASN A 61 14.01 -21.09 1.44
C ASN A 61 13.24 -21.49 2.72
N LYS A 62 13.73 -21.05 3.89
CA LYS A 62 13.10 -21.34 5.18
C LYS A 62 12.61 -20.09 5.90
N GLY A 63 13.09 -18.91 5.45
CA GLY A 63 12.74 -17.65 6.06
C GLY A 63 11.31 -17.24 5.76
N GLU A 64 10.73 -16.55 6.72
CA GLU A 64 9.40 -15.96 6.61
C GLU A 64 9.43 -14.50 7.05
N ARG A 65 8.49 -13.70 6.54
CA ARG A 65 8.39 -12.28 6.88
C ARG A 65 6.95 -11.81 6.89
N LEU A 66 6.54 -11.23 8.00
CA LEU A 66 5.35 -10.40 8.09
C LEU A 66 5.77 -8.92 8.00
N ARG A 67 5.37 -8.25 6.91
CA ARG A 67 5.56 -6.81 6.75
C ARG A 67 4.23 -6.11 6.90
N THR A 68 4.10 -5.29 7.93
CA THR A 68 2.95 -4.43 8.19
C THR A 68 3.28 -2.99 7.78
N ASN A 69 2.72 -2.51 6.69
CA ASN A 69 2.88 -1.15 6.23
C ASN A 69 1.76 -0.27 6.79
N ILE A 70 2.11 0.73 7.59
CA ILE A 70 1.21 1.81 8.00
C ILE A 70 1.36 2.91 6.95
N GLN A 71 0.27 3.23 6.21
CA GLN A 71 0.37 4.04 4.99
C GLN A 71 -0.56 5.27 5.02
N PRO A 72 -0.36 6.27 5.90
CA PRO A 72 -1.19 7.47 5.86
C PRO A 72 -1.10 8.18 4.50
N VAL A 73 -2.27 8.47 3.93
CA VAL A 73 -2.45 9.30 2.75
C VAL A 73 -3.23 10.54 3.16
N ILE A 74 -2.62 11.70 2.98
CA ILE A 74 -3.15 12.99 3.44
C ILE A 74 -3.16 13.97 2.27
N PRO A 75 -4.35 14.36 1.78
CA PRO A 75 -4.48 15.42 0.79
C PRO A 75 -4.45 16.80 1.48
N PHE A 76 -3.61 17.69 0.96
CA PHE A 76 -3.55 19.10 1.33
C PHE A 76 -4.06 19.94 0.17
N HIS A 77 -5.01 20.83 0.40
CA HIS A 77 -5.51 21.77 -0.58
C HIS A 77 -4.47 22.89 -0.77
N LEU A 78 -3.67 22.79 -1.83
CA LEU A 78 -2.56 23.73 -2.08
C LEU A 78 -3.06 25.00 -2.77
N ALA A 79 -3.99 24.86 -3.73
CA ALA A 79 -4.58 25.95 -4.49
C ALA A 79 -6.01 25.59 -4.92
N GLU A 80 -6.70 26.51 -5.62
CA GLU A 80 -8.06 26.27 -6.10
C GLU A 80 -8.18 25.01 -6.95
N ASP A 81 -7.23 24.78 -7.86
CA ASP A 81 -7.22 23.67 -8.81
C ASP A 81 -6.21 22.58 -8.51
N TRP A 82 -5.44 22.66 -7.38
CA TRP A 82 -4.35 21.75 -7.09
C TRP A 82 -4.37 21.22 -5.66
N ASN A 83 -4.14 19.93 -5.54
CA ASN A 83 -3.85 19.24 -4.28
C ASN A 83 -2.38 18.80 -4.21
N LEU A 84 -1.82 18.80 -3.02
CA LEU A 84 -0.61 18.08 -2.67
C LEU A 84 -1.00 16.84 -1.87
N ILE A 85 -0.73 15.66 -2.39
CA ILE A 85 -1.04 14.40 -1.72
C ILE A 85 0.23 13.82 -1.13
N SER A 86 0.27 13.71 0.19
CA SER A 86 1.35 13.06 0.92
C SER A 86 0.99 11.60 1.15
N ARG A 87 1.83 10.68 0.70
CA ARG A 87 1.75 9.26 1.00
C ARG A 87 3.01 8.82 1.70
N THR A 88 2.89 8.48 2.98
CA THR A 88 3.97 7.92 3.78
C THR A 88 3.79 6.42 3.92
N ILE A 89 4.86 5.64 3.90
CA ILE A 89 4.83 4.20 4.19
C ILE A 89 5.84 3.94 5.29
N VAL A 90 5.35 3.54 6.46
CA VAL A 90 6.16 3.12 7.60
C VAL A 90 6.04 1.60 7.72
N PRO A 91 7.08 0.83 7.37
CA PRO A 91 7.05 -0.62 7.51
C PRO A 91 7.43 -1.05 8.93
N VAL A 92 6.60 -1.89 9.54
CA VAL A 92 6.92 -2.71 10.71
C VAL A 92 7.18 -4.12 10.20
N ILE A 93 8.35 -4.67 10.49
CA ILE A 93 8.82 -5.94 9.94
C ILE A 93 9.05 -6.91 11.08
N ASP A 94 8.50 -8.12 10.94
CA ASP A 94 8.78 -9.29 11.74
C ASP A 94 9.25 -10.38 10.79
N GLN A 95 10.50 -10.83 10.94
CA GLN A 95 11.11 -11.81 10.05
C GLN A 95 11.97 -12.80 10.79
N ASP A 96 12.01 -14.04 10.29
CA ASP A 96 12.75 -15.14 10.88
C ASP A 96 13.47 -15.94 9.79
N ASP A 97 14.64 -16.50 10.14
CA ASP A 97 15.46 -17.40 9.32
C ASP A 97 15.80 -16.89 7.89
N ILE A 98 15.77 -15.56 7.65
CA ILE A 98 16.12 -14.96 6.36
C ILE A 98 17.64 -14.90 6.16
N PHE A 99 18.34 -14.49 7.21
CA PHE A 99 19.79 -14.32 7.20
C PHE A 99 20.47 -15.45 7.99
N PRO A 100 21.36 -16.24 7.36
CA PRO A 100 21.97 -17.39 8.02
C PRO A 100 22.69 -17.03 9.33
N GLY A 101 22.24 -17.60 10.45
CA GLY A 101 22.83 -17.40 11.76
C GLY A 101 22.38 -16.16 12.54
N GLU A 102 21.53 -15.31 11.96
CA GLU A 102 21.10 -14.06 12.60
C GLU A 102 19.75 -14.19 13.35
N GLY A 103 19.03 -15.31 13.21
CA GLY A 103 17.75 -15.57 13.85
C GLY A 103 16.66 -14.58 13.44
N SER A 104 15.80 -14.22 14.39
CA SER A 104 14.64 -13.34 14.16
C SER A 104 15.01 -11.87 14.29
N GLN A 105 14.41 -11.01 13.47
CA GLN A 105 14.47 -9.55 13.62
C GLN A 105 13.06 -8.98 13.68
N PHE A 106 12.83 -8.03 14.59
CA PHE A 106 11.60 -7.28 14.72
C PHE A 106 11.88 -5.78 14.87
N GLY A 107 11.23 -4.95 14.05
CA GLY A 107 11.39 -3.50 14.17
C GLY A 107 10.82 -2.72 12.98
N LEU A 108 11.19 -1.45 12.92
CA LEU A 108 10.87 -0.60 11.78
C LEU A 108 11.83 -0.87 10.63
N GLY A 109 11.33 -0.81 9.41
CA GLY A 109 12.13 -0.68 8.20
C GLY A 109 12.33 0.79 7.80
N ASP A 110 12.93 1.01 6.64
CA ASP A 110 13.11 2.35 6.10
C ASP A 110 11.78 2.91 5.60
N THR A 111 11.48 4.15 6.00
CA THR A 111 10.24 4.86 5.67
C THR A 111 10.35 5.52 4.30
N SER A 112 9.31 5.41 3.48
CA SER A 112 9.20 6.18 2.24
C SER A 112 8.12 7.26 2.36
N LEU A 113 8.40 8.44 1.76
CA LEU A 113 7.49 9.57 1.68
C LEU A 113 7.40 10.04 0.22
N SER A 114 6.23 9.90 -0.39
CA SER A 114 5.92 10.45 -1.71
C SER A 114 5.04 11.68 -1.58
N LEU A 115 5.34 12.71 -2.35
CA LEU A 115 4.57 13.95 -2.44
C LEU A 115 4.10 14.12 -3.89
N PHE A 116 2.79 13.99 -4.14
CA PHE A 116 2.23 14.14 -5.47
C PHE A 116 1.50 15.48 -5.60
N LEU A 117 1.96 16.33 -6.48
CA LEU A 117 1.19 17.47 -6.96
C LEU A 117 0.19 16.96 -8.00
N SER A 118 -1.09 17.15 -7.77
CA SER A 118 -2.18 16.62 -8.59
C SER A 118 -3.25 17.67 -8.87
N PRO A 119 -3.71 17.82 -10.14
CA PRO A 119 -4.90 18.60 -10.41
C PRO A 119 -6.14 18.00 -9.74
N LYS A 120 -7.03 18.85 -9.19
CA LYS A 120 -8.29 18.40 -8.58
C LYS A 120 -9.26 17.81 -9.59
N LYS A 121 -9.16 18.21 -10.85
CA LYS A 121 -10.04 17.78 -11.93
C LYS A 121 -9.30 16.87 -12.91
N PRO A 122 -9.96 15.84 -13.44
CA PRO A 122 -9.38 15.02 -14.49
C PRO A 122 -9.14 15.85 -15.76
N THR A 123 -8.23 15.38 -16.60
CA THR A 123 -8.02 15.92 -17.95
C THR A 123 -9.27 15.76 -18.81
N ALA A 124 -9.31 16.40 -19.98
CA ALA A 124 -10.41 16.26 -20.96
C ALA A 124 -10.62 14.79 -21.42
N SER A 125 -9.59 13.95 -21.33
CA SER A 125 -9.67 12.50 -21.62
C SER A 125 -10.11 11.65 -20.42
N GLY A 126 -10.36 12.27 -19.26
CA GLY A 126 -10.76 11.57 -18.02
C GLY A 126 -9.60 10.96 -17.25
N LEU A 127 -8.34 11.39 -17.51
CA LEU A 127 -7.18 10.95 -16.76
C LEU A 127 -6.99 11.82 -15.51
N LEU A 128 -6.78 11.15 -14.38
CA LEU A 128 -6.25 11.72 -13.15
C LEU A 128 -4.74 11.43 -13.10
N TRP A 129 -3.95 12.37 -12.66
CA TRP A 129 -2.51 12.18 -12.56
C TRP A 129 -1.91 13.01 -11.43
N GLY A 130 -0.77 12.56 -10.94
CA GLY A 130 0.03 13.28 -9.96
C GLY A 130 1.50 12.96 -10.14
N ALA A 131 2.36 13.93 -9.89
CA ALA A 131 3.80 13.73 -9.96
C ALA A 131 4.52 14.56 -8.88
N GLY A 132 5.70 14.11 -8.48
CA GLY A 132 6.52 14.80 -7.51
C GLY A 132 7.66 13.94 -6.99
N PRO A 133 8.31 14.35 -5.90
CA PRO A 133 9.42 13.59 -5.32
C PRO A 133 8.95 12.41 -4.46
N ILE A 134 9.80 11.39 -4.39
CA ILE A 134 9.82 10.38 -3.34
C ILE A 134 11.12 10.50 -2.54
N PHE A 135 11.01 10.32 -1.23
CA PHE A 135 12.13 10.28 -0.29
C PHE A 135 12.16 8.92 0.41
N LEU A 136 13.35 8.36 0.57
CA LEU A 136 13.62 7.21 1.42
C LEU A 136 14.38 7.69 2.65
N LEU A 137 13.86 7.36 3.83
CA LEU A 137 14.39 7.80 5.13
C LEU A 137 14.95 6.58 5.87
N PRO A 138 16.20 6.61 6.36
CA PRO A 138 16.82 5.49 7.06
C PRO A 138 16.29 5.37 8.50
N THR A 139 15.04 4.99 8.63
CA THR A 139 14.32 4.85 9.92
C THR A 139 14.36 3.44 10.49
N ALA A 140 15.01 2.50 9.80
CA ALA A 140 15.12 1.13 10.26
C ALA A 140 15.78 1.05 11.64
N THR A 141 15.18 0.28 12.54
CA THR A 141 15.66 0.11 13.92
C THR A 141 16.69 -1.01 14.06
N ASP A 142 16.83 -1.83 13.02
CA ASP A 142 17.84 -2.88 12.93
C ASP A 142 18.55 -2.83 11.57
N SER A 143 19.83 -3.20 11.53
CA SER A 143 20.64 -3.15 10.33
C SER A 143 20.22 -4.14 9.24
N LEU A 144 19.49 -5.18 9.59
CA LEU A 144 18.93 -6.18 8.67
C LEU A 144 17.53 -5.82 8.17
N LEU A 145 16.92 -4.74 8.71
CA LEU A 145 15.60 -4.25 8.32
C LEU A 145 15.63 -3.03 7.40
N GLY A 146 16.82 -2.45 7.13
CA GLY A 146 16.95 -1.28 6.27
C GLY A 146 18.33 -1.09 5.65
N GLY A 147 18.40 -0.14 4.72
CA GLY A 147 19.59 0.15 3.94
C GLY A 147 20.57 1.14 4.58
N LYS A 148 20.15 1.86 5.64
CA LYS A 148 20.89 2.97 6.27
C LYS A 148 21.28 4.08 5.28
N LYS A 149 20.50 4.26 4.22
CA LYS A 149 20.72 5.25 3.16
C LYS A 149 19.54 6.21 3.08
N TRP A 150 19.85 7.47 2.87
CA TRP A 150 18.86 8.47 2.43
C TRP A 150 18.71 8.34 0.92
N GLY A 151 17.46 8.33 0.46
CA GLY A 151 17.18 8.25 -0.97
C GLY A 151 16.24 9.36 -1.42
N VAL A 152 16.31 9.71 -2.69
CA VAL A 152 15.42 10.66 -3.35
C VAL A 152 15.24 10.25 -4.80
N GLY A 153 14.10 10.60 -5.36
CA GLY A 153 13.84 10.40 -6.78
C GLY A 153 12.47 10.91 -7.22
N PRO A 154 12.12 10.74 -8.49
CA PRO A 154 10.81 11.10 -9.01
C PRO A 154 9.77 10.01 -8.72
N ALA A 155 8.52 10.44 -8.56
CA ALA A 155 7.35 9.57 -8.47
C ALA A 155 6.22 10.14 -9.33
N ALA A 156 5.44 9.27 -9.95
CA ALA A 156 4.28 9.64 -10.73
C ALA A 156 3.18 8.59 -10.59
N VAL A 157 1.95 9.03 -10.72
CA VAL A 157 0.77 8.18 -10.77
C VAL A 157 -0.17 8.69 -11.84
N VAL A 158 -0.79 7.77 -12.57
CA VAL A 158 -1.83 8.07 -13.56
C VAL A 158 -2.93 7.03 -13.45
N LEU A 159 -4.18 7.47 -13.52
CA LEU A 159 -5.32 6.55 -13.51
C LEU A 159 -6.52 7.14 -14.25
N THR A 160 -7.49 6.28 -14.52
CA THR A 160 -8.82 6.64 -15.01
C THR A 160 -9.88 5.85 -14.28
N MET A 161 -11.03 6.49 -14.03
CA MET A 161 -12.21 5.87 -13.46
C MET A 161 -13.32 5.88 -14.51
N ARG A 162 -13.83 4.71 -14.89
CA ARG A 162 -14.87 4.57 -15.92
C ARG A 162 -15.94 3.57 -15.47
N GLY A 163 -17.12 4.10 -15.14
CA GLY A 163 -18.14 3.28 -14.48
C GLY A 163 -17.56 2.62 -13.24
N PRO A 164 -17.71 1.32 -13.01
CA PRO A 164 -17.21 0.64 -11.82
C PRO A 164 -15.70 0.33 -11.84
N TRP A 165 -15.00 0.67 -12.92
CA TRP A 165 -13.58 0.36 -13.10
C TRP A 165 -12.68 1.52 -12.70
N THR A 166 -11.62 1.20 -11.96
CA THR A 166 -10.45 2.06 -11.75
C THR A 166 -9.24 1.35 -12.34
N LEU A 167 -8.55 2.00 -13.28
CA LEU A 167 -7.36 1.47 -13.95
C LEU A 167 -6.24 2.49 -13.83
N GLY A 168 -5.04 2.08 -13.45
CA GLY A 168 -3.94 3.01 -13.31
C GLY A 168 -2.59 2.34 -13.11
N ALA A 169 -1.59 3.20 -12.97
CA ALA A 169 -0.23 2.82 -12.61
C ALA A 169 0.42 3.90 -11.76
N LEU A 170 1.21 3.46 -10.77
CA LEU A 170 2.13 4.29 -10.01
C LEU A 170 3.55 3.81 -10.31
N ALA A 171 4.47 4.74 -10.48
CA ALA A 171 5.88 4.41 -10.63
C ALA A 171 6.73 5.42 -9.85
N ASN A 172 7.88 4.97 -9.37
CA ASN A 172 8.91 5.83 -8.84
C ASN A 172 10.29 5.23 -9.07
N HIS A 173 11.30 6.07 -8.93
CA HIS A 173 12.68 5.63 -8.88
C HIS A 173 13.36 6.30 -7.70
N VAL A 174 14.23 5.57 -6.98
CA VAL A 174 14.97 6.07 -5.83
C VAL A 174 16.45 5.82 -6.03
N TRP A 175 17.26 6.88 -5.89
CA TRP A 175 18.72 6.80 -5.75
C TRP A 175 19.12 7.12 -4.32
N SER A 176 20.10 6.42 -3.78
CA SER A 176 20.77 6.84 -2.55
C SER A 176 21.60 8.12 -2.79
N VAL A 177 21.49 9.07 -1.86
CA VAL A 177 22.19 10.37 -1.96
C VAL A 177 23.10 10.64 -0.76
N ALA A 178 22.91 9.92 0.34
CA ALA A 178 23.70 10.00 1.57
C ALA A 178 23.47 8.76 2.43
N GLY A 179 24.24 8.59 3.48
CA GLY A 179 24.10 7.53 4.49
C GLY A 179 25.39 6.77 4.75
N ASP A 180 25.28 5.56 5.27
CA ASP A 180 26.38 4.70 5.67
C ASP A 180 27.17 4.22 4.44
N SER A 181 28.47 4.55 4.34
CA SER A 181 29.33 4.18 3.21
C SER A 181 29.61 2.69 3.12
N ASP A 182 29.48 1.97 4.23
CA ASP A 182 29.71 0.51 4.27
C ASP A 182 28.49 -0.29 3.80
N ARG A 183 27.39 0.40 3.46
CA ARG A 183 26.17 -0.20 2.93
C ARG A 183 26.08 0.00 1.41
N PRO A 184 25.56 -1.00 0.67
CA PRO A 184 25.33 -0.89 -0.76
C PRO A 184 24.52 0.35 -1.12
N ASP A 185 24.80 0.95 -2.26
CA ASP A 185 23.97 2.02 -2.81
C ASP A 185 22.59 1.51 -3.21
N ILE A 186 21.64 2.43 -3.27
CA ILE A 186 20.29 2.15 -3.69
C ILE A 186 20.06 2.82 -5.03
N SER A 187 19.69 2.02 -6.01
CA SER A 187 19.15 2.45 -7.29
C SER A 187 18.02 1.49 -7.65
N SER A 188 16.77 1.91 -7.45
CA SER A 188 15.63 1.03 -7.59
C SER A 188 14.46 1.71 -8.27
N THR A 189 13.81 1.02 -9.21
CA THR A 189 12.58 1.45 -9.89
C THR A 189 11.42 0.59 -9.43
N PHE A 190 10.42 1.22 -8.83
CA PHE A 190 9.16 0.61 -8.45
C PHE A 190 8.08 0.92 -9.49
N ILE A 191 7.30 -0.09 -9.89
CA ILE A 191 6.18 0.03 -10.82
C ILE A 191 5.00 -0.75 -10.27
N GLN A 192 3.84 -0.08 -10.14
CA GLN A 192 2.61 -0.66 -9.62
C GLN A 192 1.46 -0.41 -10.60
N PRO A 193 1.26 -1.24 -11.64
CA PRO A 193 0.03 -1.27 -12.39
C PRO A 193 -1.08 -1.86 -11.52
N PHE A 194 -2.30 -1.30 -11.61
CA PHE A 194 -3.45 -1.77 -10.87
C PHE A 194 -4.75 -1.65 -11.67
N ALA A 195 -5.66 -2.57 -11.39
CA ALA A 195 -7.03 -2.56 -11.86
C ALA A 195 -7.95 -2.91 -10.70
N ALA A 196 -9.06 -2.18 -10.56
CA ALA A 196 -10.08 -2.47 -9.56
C ALA A 196 -11.47 -2.38 -10.18
N TYR A 197 -12.37 -3.21 -9.68
CA TYR A 197 -13.79 -3.20 -10.01
C TYR A 197 -14.60 -3.09 -8.74
N THR A 198 -15.43 -2.06 -8.63
CA THR A 198 -16.29 -1.81 -7.46
C THR A 198 -17.74 -2.08 -7.80
N TRP A 199 -18.37 -3.00 -7.05
CA TRP A 199 -19.79 -3.31 -7.20
C TRP A 199 -20.66 -2.31 -6.44
N PRO A 200 -21.95 -2.15 -6.85
CA PRO A 200 -22.89 -1.25 -6.16
C PRO A 200 -23.08 -1.52 -4.67
N ASN A 201 -22.80 -2.73 -4.22
CA ASN A 201 -22.86 -3.11 -2.81
C ASN A 201 -21.56 -2.86 -2.04
N ALA A 202 -20.67 -1.96 -2.56
CA ALA A 202 -19.40 -1.56 -1.96
C ALA A 202 -18.40 -2.71 -1.69
N TRP A 203 -18.47 -3.78 -2.47
CA TRP A 203 -17.37 -4.72 -2.65
C TRP A 203 -16.42 -4.21 -3.74
N THR A 204 -15.13 -4.46 -3.60
CA THR A 204 -14.13 -4.11 -4.61
C THR A 204 -13.18 -5.29 -4.81
N LEU A 205 -13.06 -5.76 -6.04
CA LEU A 205 -11.99 -6.68 -6.46
C LEU A 205 -10.85 -5.86 -7.04
N SER A 206 -9.63 -6.10 -6.60
CA SER A 206 -8.43 -5.45 -7.15
C SER A 206 -7.39 -6.48 -7.56
N VAL A 207 -6.67 -6.18 -8.65
CA VAL A 207 -5.49 -6.89 -9.10
C VAL A 207 -4.39 -5.87 -9.32
N GLN A 208 -3.19 -6.15 -8.79
CA GLN A 208 -2.03 -5.25 -8.93
C GLN A 208 -0.73 -6.03 -8.88
N SER A 209 0.30 -5.46 -9.49
CA SER A 209 1.69 -5.88 -9.27
C SER A 209 2.42 -4.75 -8.53
N GLU A 210 3.28 -5.10 -7.58
CA GLU A 210 4.17 -4.19 -6.86
C GLU A 210 5.60 -4.57 -7.23
N SER A 211 5.96 -4.34 -8.51
CA SER A 211 7.22 -4.75 -9.07
C SER A 211 8.34 -3.78 -8.76
N ASP A 212 9.49 -4.31 -8.40
CA ASP A 212 10.70 -3.54 -8.13
C ASP A 212 11.86 -4.08 -8.97
N TYR A 213 12.60 -3.17 -9.62
CA TYR A 213 13.84 -3.49 -10.30
C TYR A 213 15.03 -2.82 -9.60
N ASN A 214 15.89 -3.62 -9.03
CA ASN A 214 17.12 -3.18 -8.41
C ASN A 214 18.22 -3.08 -9.47
N TRP A 215 18.68 -1.85 -9.75
CA TRP A 215 19.71 -1.57 -10.76
C TRP A 215 21.14 -1.95 -10.32
N GLU A 216 21.39 -2.02 -9.01
CA GLU A 216 22.69 -2.42 -8.46
C GLU A 216 22.94 -3.92 -8.63
N THR A 217 21.88 -4.71 -8.50
CA THR A 217 21.96 -6.18 -8.62
C THR A 217 21.39 -6.71 -9.93
N GLU A 218 20.78 -5.84 -10.74
CA GLU A 218 20.11 -6.19 -12.00
C GLU A 218 19.02 -7.27 -11.84
N LYS A 219 18.25 -7.18 -10.74
CA LYS A 219 17.22 -8.17 -10.40
C LYS A 219 15.83 -7.56 -10.29
N TRP A 220 14.85 -8.31 -10.77
CA TRP A 220 13.44 -8.03 -10.57
C TRP A 220 12.90 -8.72 -9.33
N SER A 221 11.89 -8.08 -8.74
CA SER A 221 10.97 -8.65 -7.76
C SER A 221 9.55 -8.36 -8.26
N ILE A 222 8.80 -9.38 -8.67
CA ILE A 222 7.50 -9.23 -9.35
C ILE A 222 6.43 -10.04 -8.64
N PRO A 223 5.76 -9.50 -7.60
CA PRO A 223 4.56 -10.10 -7.04
C PRO A 223 3.33 -9.66 -7.82
N VAL A 224 2.42 -10.58 -8.10
CA VAL A 224 1.07 -10.26 -8.57
C VAL A 224 0.09 -10.58 -7.46
N ASN A 225 -0.77 -9.62 -7.12
CA ASN A 225 -1.69 -9.70 -6.00
C ASN A 225 -3.12 -9.53 -6.49
N ALA A 226 -4.03 -10.37 -5.98
CA ALA A 226 -5.47 -10.19 -6.12
C ALA A 226 -6.11 -10.09 -4.75
N ALA A 227 -7.02 -9.14 -4.55
CA ALA A 227 -7.63 -8.91 -3.25
C ALA A 227 -9.10 -8.49 -3.39
N LEU A 228 -9.91 -8.92 -2.44
CA LEU A 228 -11.31 -8.55 -2.30
C LEU A 228 -11.48 -7.68 -1.07
N ALA A 229 -12.07 -6.50 -1.23
CA ALA A 229 -12.33 -5.55 -0.18
C ALA A 229 -13.83 -5.32 0.02
N LYS A 230 -14.22 -4.97 1.24
CA LYS A 230 -15.58 -4.54 1.59
C LYS A 230 -15.50 -3.27 2.43
N LEU A 231 -16.18 -2.23 2.00
CA LEU A 231 -16.41 -1.06 2.83
C LEU A 231 -17.54 -1.36 3.82
N VAL A 232 -17.26 -1.12 5.10
CA VAL A 232 -18.19 -1.27 6.23
C VAL A 232 -18.15 -0.01 7.08
N TYR A 233 -19.17 0.20 7.91
CA TYR A 233 -19.23 1.34 8.80
C TYR A 233 -19.24 0.88 10.26
N PHE A 234 -18.34 1.42 11.07
CA PHE A 234 -18.36 1.29 12.52
C PHE A 234 -18.89 2.60 13.12
N GLY A 235 -20.19 2.65 13.37
CA GLY A 235 -20.89 3.92 13.62
C GLY A 235 -20.80 4.83 12.40
N LYS A 236 -20.17 6.00 12.54
CA LYS A 236 -19.94 6.96 11.43
C LYS A 236 -18.57 6.79 10.74
N LEU A 237 -17.72 5.88 11.23
CA LEU A 237 -16.38 5.67 10.68
C LEU A 237 -16.43 4.64 9.53
N PRO A 238 -16.15 5.05 8.28
CA PRO A 238 -16.00 4.11 7.19
C PRO A 238 -14.66 3.37 7.32
N VAL A 239 -14.71 2.06 7.15
CA VAL A 239 -13.52 1.19 7.20
C VAL A 239 -13.58 0.20 6.04
N SER A 240 -12.55 0.13 5.22
CA SER A 240 -12.43 -0.90 4.20
C SER A 240 -11.60 -2.06 4.73
N LEU A 241 -12.19 -3.26 4.73
CA LEU A 241 -11.54 -4.52 5.10
C LEU A 241 -11.20 -5.26 3.82
N GLN A 242 -9.93 -5.65 3.65
CA GLN A 242 -9.45 -6.34 2.46
C GLN A 242 -8.69 -7.61 2.84
N ALA A 243 -8.96 -8.68 2.11
CA ALA A 243 -8.17 -9.91 2.14
C ALA A 243 -7.76 -10.30 0.71
N GLY A 244 -6.56 -10.84 0.57
CA GLY A 244 -6.03 -11.16 -0.74
C GLY A 244 -4.90 -12.18 -0.70
N VAL A 245 -4.56 -12.63 -1.89
CA VAL A 245 -3.43 -13.53 -2.13
C VAL A 245 -2.57 -12.94 -3.23
N GLY A 246 -1.30 -13.24 -3.19
CA GLY A 246 -0.34 -12.90 -4.23
C GLY A 246 0.55 -14.09 -4.55
N TYR A 247 1.26 -13.97 -5.65
CA TYR A 247 2.26 -14.93 -6.08
C TYR A 247 3.48 -14.21 -6.63
N TRP A 248 4.66 -14.62 -6.21
CA TRP A 248 5.93 -14.11 -6.73
C TRP A 248 6.25 -14.76 -8.06
N LEU A 249 6.11 -13.98 -9.16
CA LEU A 249 6.44 -14.44 -10.52
C LEU A 249 7.94 -14.43 -10.76
N GLU A 250 8.63 -13.45 -10.15
CA GLU A 250 10.08 -13.31 -10.18
C GLU A 250 10.55 -12.73 -8.84
N SER A 251 11.68 -13.23 -8.37
CA SER A 251 12.33 -12.78 -7.13
C SER A 251 13.83 -13.04 -7.20
N PRO A 252 14.68 -12.21 -6.55
CA PRO A 252 16.08 -12.57 -6.34
C PRO A 252 16.23 -13.92 -5.63
N ALA A 253 17.34 -14.62 -5.84
CA ALA A 253 17.59 -15.96 -5.29
C ALA A 253 17.46 -16.06 -3.75
N THR A 254 17.52 -14.94 -3.03
CA THR A 254 17.31 -14.87 -1.58
C THR A 254 16.03 -14.13 -1.22
N GLY A 255 15.23 -13.79 -2.21
CA GLY A 255 13.92 -13.14 -2.03
C GLY A 255 12.82 -14.14 -1.73
N PRO A 256 11.60 -13.66 -1.49
CA PRO A 256 10.45 -14.52 -1.25
C PRO A 256 10.03 -15.27 -2.52
N GLU A 257 9.57 -16.51 -2.36
CA GLU A 257 9.06 -17.34 -3.45
C GLU A 257 7.61 -17.81 -3.15
N GLY A 258 6.88 -18.21 -4.19
CA GLY A 258 5.58 -18.82 -4.06
C GLY A 258 4.46 -17.86 -3.66
N TRP A 259 3.64 -18.29 -2.71
CA TRP A 259 2.44 -17.57 -2.32
C TRP A 259 2.71 -16.50 -1.26
N ARG A 260 2.00 -15.36 -1.43
CA ARG A 260 1.90 -14.26 -0.46
C ARG A 260 0.47 -14.15 0.03
N PHE A 261 0.29 -13.83 1.31
CA PHE A 261 -1.01 -13.53 1.87
C PHE A 261 -1.06 -12.07 2.28
N ARG A 262 -2.20 -11.41 1.96
CA ARG A 262 -2.42 -10.00 2.27
C ARG A 262 -3.70 -9.82 3.06
N PHE A 263 -3.61 -9.00 4.09
CA PHE A 263 -4.75 -8.44 4.80
C PHE A 263 -4.56 -6.94 4.96
N GLN A 264 -5.64 -6.15 4.80
CA GLN A 264 -5.56 -4.71 4.98
C GLN A 264 -6.81 -4.19 5.67
N VAL A 265 -6.61 -3.27 6.60
CA VAL A 265 -7.66 -2.41 7.17
C VAL A 265 -7.36 -0.98 6.75
N ASN A 266 -8.30 -0.32 6.10
CA ASN A 266 -8.15 1.06 5.68
C ASN A 266 -9.19 1.93 6.37
N PHE A 267 -8.74 2.82 7.26
CA PHE A 267 -9.57 3.79 7.95
C PHE A 267 -9.73 5.04 7.08
N VAL A 268 -10.98 5.49 6.90
CA VAL A 268 -11.29 6.76 6.22
C VAL A 268 -11.59 7.79 7.28
N LEU A 269 -10.78 8.84 7.31
CA LEU A 269 -10.87 9.89 8.32
C LEU A 269 -11.38 11.20 7.70
N PRO A 270 -12.05 12.06 8.49
CA PRO A 270 -12.33 13.42 8.05
C PRO A 270 -11.03 14.14 7.65
N ASN A 271 -11.02 14.78 6.48
CA ASN A 271 -9.85 15.55 6.08
C ASN A 271 -9.76 16.83 6.93
N LEU A 272 -8.86 16.81 7.91
CA LEU A 272 -8.62 17.94 8.84
C LEU A 272 -7.86 19.12 8.18
N PHE A 273 -7.33 18.91 6.98
CA PHE A 273 -6.53 19.87 6.22
C PHE A 273 -7.26 20.42 4.99
N SER A 274 -8.53 20.05 4.79
CA SER A 274 -9.40 20.70 3.85
C SER A 274 -9.75 22.08 4.42
N GLY A 275 -9.06 23.13 3.97
CA GLY A 275 -9.39 24.50 4.35
C GLY A 275 -10.88 24.78 4.04
N LYS A 276 -11.56 25.40 5.01
CA LYS A 276 -12.91 25.96 4.83
C LYS A 276 -12.86 27.09 3.84
#